data_d6d87bc7333476cffb6077f884f9c267
#
_entry.id   d6d87bc7333476cffb6077f884f9c267
#
_cell.length_a   1.000
_cell.length_b   1.000
_cell.length_c   1.000
_cell.angle_alpha   90.00
_cell.angle_beta   90.00
_cell.angle_gamma   90.00
#
_symmetry.space_group_name_H-M   'P 1'
#
loop_
_entity.id
_entity.type
_entity.pdbx_description
1 polymer ?
#
loop_
_entity_poly.entity_id
_entity_poly.type
_entity_poly.pdbx_seq_one_letter_code
_entity_poly.pdbx_strand_id
1 'polypeptide(L)'
;MRLKSLIGIILWGGMLVSCGPDNRVALAEKLMAEKETDSAIVVMNEIKEPLHNLSKRDYALYALLMSEAVHRKQQLNAATDTLLLPAIKYFSQSGDSFYAERTLYCKAHLDRRLNRMSDAMQSFLKALLFLQNSGNHEQLYRVNTWLGVVCLNQEEYSGKVRYSKEALKAALDLGNMFYKNMALCDISTGYLFLNQLDSALYYAQAAYEAALADSVPQQLPFIYTNLGSIYSQQGEPAKALDYINKSIALRPAKDTVRILSLYGVKLELFGKLGQYDSAYHYFQKVISSPEPSSVADAYNNMAKIYHKMGRASDAYPMLQRFIELSDTIRKYRYTEEAIALQELYKHEQLSVENLYW
;
A
#
# COMPACT_ATOMS: atom_id res chain seq x y z
N MET A 1 24.29 3.38 -26.05
CA MET A 1 22.85 3.24 -26.14
C MET A 1 22.03 4.40 -25.50
N ARG A 2 22.67 5.47 -24.99
CA ARG A 2 22.00 6.63 -24.34
C ARG A 2 21.76 7.84 -25.27
N LEU A 3 22.30 7.86 -26.48
CA LEU A 3 22.19 9.01 -27.40
C LEU A 3 20.93 8.96 -28.28
N LYS A 4 20.34 7.80 -28.52
CA LYS A 4 19.12 7.67 -29.35
C LYS A 4 17.83 8.07 -28.63
N SER A 5 17.81 8.04 -27.28
CA SER A 5 16.65 8.49 -26.51
C SER A 5 16.56 10.02 -26.39
N LEU A 6 17.70 10.73 -26.41
CA LEU A 6 17.71 12.20 -26.36
C LEU A 6 17.23 12.84 -27.66
N ILE A 7 17.53 12.22 -28.82
CA ILE A 7 17.12 12.74 -30.14
C ILE A 7 15.60 12.56 -30.33
N GLY A 8 15.01 11.49 -29.77
CA GLY A 8 13.55 11.29 -29.78
C GLY A 8 12.80 12.37 -28.99
N ILE A 9 13.35 12.82 -27.85
CA ILE A 9 12.73 13.83 -27.00
C ILE A 9 12.79 15.23 -27.65
N ILE A 10 13.84 15.55 -28.38
CA ILE A 10 14.00 16.86 -29.05
C ILE A 10 13.07 16.98 -30.28
N LEU A 11 12.80 15.89 -31.01
CA LEU A 11 11.85 15.91 -32.13
C LEU A 11 10.37 15.96 -31.67
N TRP A 12 10.07 15.49 -30.47
CA TRP A 12 8.73 15.58 -29.87
C TRP A 12 8.46 16.94 -29.21
N GLY A 13 9.49 17.64 -28.73
CA GLY A 13 9.38 18.99 -28.18
C GLY A 13 8.87 20.02 -29.22
N GLY A 14 9.14 19.81 -30.51
CA GLY A 14 8.65 20.67 -31.58
C GLY A 14 7.16 20.49 -31.93
N MET A 15 6.55 19.35 -31.64
CA MET A 15 5.12 19.12 -31.88
C MET A 15 4.21 19.58 -30.72
N LEU A 16 4.75 19.80 -29.54
CA LEU A 16 3.97 20.22 -28.35
C LEU A 16 3.49 21.70 -28.43
N VAL A 17 4.14 22.52 -29.26
CA VAL A 17 3.87 23.97 -29.32
C VAL A 17 2.55 24.31 -30.03
N SER A 18 1.94 23.37 -30.76
CA SER A 18 0.69 23.59 -31.52
C SER A 18 -0.56 22.92 -30.91
N CYS A 19 -0.46 22.19 -29.80
CA CYS A 19 -1.61 21.56 -29.16
C CYS A 19 -2.34 22.53 -28.24
N GLY A 20 -3.65 22.72 -28.43
CA GLY A 20 -4.52 23.40 -27.48
C GLY A 20 -4.61 22.65 -26.14
N PRO A 21 -5.15 23.27 -25.06
CA PRO A 21 -5.24 22.67 -23.73
C PRO A 21 -5.91 21.29 -23.71
N ASP A 22 -6.98 21.09 -24.48
CA ASP A 22 -7.72 19.83 -24.56
C ASP A 22 -6.90 18.70 -25.17
N ASN A 23 -6.10 19.03 -26.22
CA ASN A 23 -5.19 18.05 -26.82
C ASN A 23 -4.05 17.63 -25.89
N ARG A 24 -3.64 18.48 -24.97
CA ARG A 24 -2.60 18.15 -23.97
C ARG A 24 -3.13 17.18 -22.92
N VAL A 25 -4.38 17.32 -22.50
CA VAL A 25 -5.00 16.36 -21.56
C VAL A 25 -5.08 14.99 -22.20
N ALA A 26 -5.52 14.89 -23.45
CA ALA A 26 -5.55 13.62 -24.19
C ALA A 26 -4.16 13.01 -24.39
N LEU A 27 -3.14 13.85 -24.68
CA LEU A 27 -1.75 13.39 -24.78
C LEU A 27 -1.24 12.86 -23.43
N ALA A 28 -1.52 13.57 -22.33
CA ALA A 28 -1.14 13.14 -20.99
C ALA A 28 -1.81 11.80 -20.63
N GLU A 29 -3.07 11.59 -20.98
CA GLU A 29 -3.76 10.33 -20.77
C GLU A 29 -3.07 9.18 -21.53
N LYS A 30 -2.71 9.39 -22.77
CA LYS A 30 -1.96 8.41 -23.57
C LYS A 30 -0.62 8.06 -22.91
N LEU A 31 0.16 9.06 -22.49
CA LEU A 31 1.44 8.87 -21.79
C LEU A 31 1.27 8.11 -20.47
N MET A 32 0.20 8.41 -19.73
CA MET A 32 -0.13 7.67 -18.50
C MET A 32 -0.46 6.20 -18.79
N ALA A 33 -1.16 5.90 -19.88
CA ALA A 33 -1.44 4.53 -20.31
C ALA A 33 -0.16 3.77 -20.73
N GLU A 34 0.78 4.46 -21.37
CA GLU A 34 2.10 3.95 -21.77
C GLU A 34 3.10 3.88 -20.59
N LYS A 35 2.67 4.21 -19.37
CA LYS A 35 3.48 4.26 -18.13
C LYS A 35 4.57 5.35 -18.12
N GLU A 36 4.51 6.30 -19.05
CA GLU A 36 5.40 7.45 -19.17
C GLU A 36 4.94 8.59 -18.22
N THR A 37 4.93 8.28 -16.91
CA THR A 37 4.35 9.19 -15.89
C THR A 37 5.07 10.54 -15.83
N ASP A 38 6.40 10.59 -15.95
CA ASP A 38 7.16 11.84 -15.91
C ASP A 38 6.84 12.71 -17.13
N SER A 39 6.77 12.14 -18.31
CA SER A 39 6.39 12.82 -19.54
C SER A 39 4.95 13.36 -19.45
N ALA A 40 4.02 12.61 -18.87
CA ALA A 40 2.66 13.04 -18.65
C ALA A 40 2.59 14.25 -17.72
N ILE A 41 3.35 14.25 -16.61
CA ILE A 41 3.43 15.38 -15.68
C ILE A 41 3.96 16.64 -16.39
N VAL A 42 4.99 16.52 -17.21
CA VAL A 42 5.53 17.66 -17.99
C VAL A 42 4.45 18.27 -18.87
N VAL A 43 3.74 17.44 -19.65
CA VAL A 43 2.65 17.88 -20.53
C VAL A 43 1.52 18.56 -19.75
N MET A 44 1.13 18.01 -18.60
CA MET A 44 0.08 18.58 -17.75
C MET A 44 0.51 19.91 -17.12
N ASN A 45 1.77 20.06 -16.72
CA ASN A 45 2.29 21.31 -16.16
C ASN A 45 2.42 22.44 -17.21
N GLU A 46 2.46 22.11 -18.50
CA GLU A 46 2.41 23.08 -19.59
C GLU A 46 1.00 23.66 -19.84
N ILE A 47 -0.03 23.05 -19.26
CA ILE A 47 -1.39 23.60 -19.28
C ILE A 47 -1.40 24.77 -18.29
N LYS A 48 -1.09 25.97 -18.82
CA LYS A 48 -1.05 27.21 -18.02
C LYS A 48 -2.46 27.56 -17.54
N GLU A 49 -2.55 28.06 -16.31
CA GLU A 49 -3.80 28.64 -15.82
C GLU A 49 -4.29 29.77 -16.73
N PRO A 50 -5.62 29.93 -16.87
CA PRO A 50 -6.61 29.34 -15.99
C PRO A 50 -7.14 27.99 -16.50
N LEU A 51 -7.11 26.95 -15.63
CA LEU A 51 -7.68 25.63 -15.90
C LEU A 51 -9.19 25.67 -16.23
N HIS A 52 -9.88 26.76 -15.89
CA HIS A 52 -11.30 26.99 -16.23
C HIS A 52 -11.58 27.15 -17.75
N ASN A 53 -10.54 27.30 -18.58
CA ASN A 53 -10.68 27.27 -20.03
C ASN A 53 -10.82 25.85 -20.59
N LEU A 54 -10.55 24.81 -19.78
CA LEU A 54 -10.83 23.43 -20.15
C LEU A 54 -12.33 23.17 -20.11
N SER A 55 -12.78 22.21 -20.95
CA SER A 55 -14.12 21.63 -20.76
C SER A 55 -14.25 21.02 -19.36
N LYS A 56 -15.48 20.93 -18.83
CA LYS A 56 -15.71 20.30 -17.51
C LYS A 56 -15.13 18.87 -17.46
N ARG A 57 -15.24 18.14 -18.56
CA ARG A 57 -14.71 16.79 -18.70
C ARG A 57 -13.17 16.78 -18.67
N ASP A 58 -12.54 17.65 -19.45
CA ASP A 58 -11.08 17.68 -19.54
C ASP A 58 -10.43 18.21 -18.26
N TYR A 59 -11.08 19.13 -17.57
CA TYR A 59 -10.66 19.56 -16.23
C TYR A 59 -10.74 18.42 -15.21
N ALA A 60 -11.84 17.63 -15.23
CA ALA A 60 -11.96 16.45 -14.38
C ALA A 60 -10.91 15.38 -14.74
N LEU A 61 -10.66 15.15 -16.03
CA LEU A 61 -9.65 14.22 -16.48
C LEU A 61 -8.22 14.67 -16.11
N TYR A 62 -7.91 15.96 -16.28
CA TYR A 62 -6.66 16.54 -15.79
C TYR A 62 -6.44 16.27 -14.30
N ALA A 63 -7.47 16.53 -13.47
CA ALA A 63 -7.41 16.32 -12.03
C ALA A 63 -7.19 14.86 -11.67
N LEU A 64 -7.84 13.92 -12.38
CA LEU A 64 -7.64 12.48 -12.21
C LEU A 64 -6.20 12.07 -12.58
N LEU A 65 -5.73 12.45 -13.77
CA LEU A 65 -4.40 12.07 -14.27
C LEU A 65 -3.27 12.61 -13.38
N MET A 66 -3.37 13.85 -12.90
CA MET A 66 -2.42 14.42 -11.96
C MET A 66 -2.43 13.65 -10.63
N SER A 67 -3.61 13.30 -10.10
CA SER A 67 -3.73 12.52 -8.87
C SER A 67 -3.16 11.10 -9.02
N GLU A 68 -3.41 10.44 -10.16
CA GLU A 68 -2.80 9.15 -10.49
C GLU A 68 -1.27 9.24 -10.63
N ALA A 69 -0.75 10.32 -11.22
CA ALA A 69 0.68 10.55 -11.33
C ALA A 69 1.32 10.72 -9.94
N VAL A 70 0.70 11.51 -9.06
CA VAL A 70 1.11 11.66 -7.65
C VAL A 70 1.06 10.31 -6.92
N HIS A 71 0.00 9.52 -7.16
CA HIS A 71 -0.12 8.17 -6.62
C HIS A 71 1.03 7.24 -7.08
N ARG A 72 1.32 7.21 -8.38
CA ARG A 72 2.42 6.40 -8.94
C ARG A 72 3.79 6.81 -8.39
N LYS A 73 3.98 8.08 -8.09
CA LYS A 73 5.18 8.63 -7.43
C LYS A 73 5.21 8.37 -5.91
N GLN A 74 4.18 7.75 -5.33
CA GLN A 74 4.01 7.52 -3.89
C GLN A 74 4.00 8.81 -3.06
N GLN A 75 3.53 9.92 -3.63
CA GLN A 75 3.53 11.27 -3.04
C GLN A 75 2.14 11.75 -2.63
N LEU A 76 1.15 10.85 -2.52
CA LEU A 76 -0.19 11.20 -2.06
C LEU A 76 -0.14 11.91 -0.69
N ASN A 77 -0.85 13.02 -0.59
CA ASN A 77 -0.94 13.84 0.62
C ASN A 77 -2.28 14.62 0.64
N ALA A 78 -2.51 15.41 1.67
CA ALA A 78 -3.75 16.17 1.83
C ALA A 78 -4.05 17.15 0.66
N ALA A 79 -3.04 17.71 0.01
CA ALA A 79 -3.25 18.57 -1.17
C ALA A 79 -3.85 17.80 -2.36
N THR A 80 -3.61 16.47 -2.44
CA THR A 80 -4.18 15.60 -3.47
C THR A 80 -5.71 15.47 -3.31
N ASP A 81 -6.26 15.64 -2.11
CA ASP A 81 -7.71 15.64 -1.86
C ASP A 81 -8.38 16.77 -2.66
N THR A 82 -7.88 17.98 -2.53
CA THR A 82 -8.39 19.14 -3.28
C THR A 82 -8.19 18.96 -4.78
N LEU A 83 -7.04 18.42 -5.19
CA LEU A 83 -6.72 18.17 -6.60
C LEU A 83 -7.70 17.18 -7.24
N LEU A 84 -8.16 16.16 -6.52
CA LEU A 84 -9.02 15.10 -7.04
C LEU A 84 -10.51 15.48 -7.08
N LEU A 85 -10.93 16.54 -6.36
CA LEU A 85 -12.35 16.95 -6.25
C LEU A 85 -13.07 17.15 -7.61
N PRO A 86 -12.49 17.81 -8.62
CA PRO A 86 -13.14 17.96 -9.92
C PRO A 86 -13.46 16.62 -10.59
N ALA A 87 -12.54 15.64 -10.47
CA ALA A 87 -12.75 14.30 -11.01
C ALA A 87 -13.88 13.58 -10.27
N ILE A 88 -13.88 13.62 -8.93
CA ILE A 88 -14.93 13.02 -8.11
C ILE A 88 -16.29 13.61 -8.51
N LYS A 89 -16.41 14.94 -8.55
CA LYS A 89 -17.66 15.63 -8.86
C LYS A 89 -18.20 15.28 -10.26
N TYR A 90 -17.32 15.26 -11.26
CA TYR A 90 -17.74 15.02 -12.63
C TYR A 90 -18.03 13.54 -12.91
N PHE A 91 -17.07 12.64 -12.61
CA PHE A 91 -17.19 11.23 -12.99
C PHE A 91 -18.19 10.44 -12.14
N SER A 92 -18.54 10.90 -10.92
CA SER A 92 -19.63 10.29 -10.15
C SER A 92 -21.02 10.46 -10.80
N GLN A 93 -21.18 11.44 -11.70
CA GLN A 93 -22.45 11.79 -12.32
C GLN A 93 -22.47 11.58 -13.85
N SER A 94 -21.30 11.35 -14.46
CA SER A 94 -21.18 11.31 -15.93
C SER A 94 -21.73 10.04 -16.58
N GLY A 95 -21.99 8.98 -15.82
CA GLY A 95 -22.30 7.65 -16.35
C GLY A 95 -21.11 6.91 -16.96
N ASP A 96 -19.92 7.50 -16.97
CA ASP A 96 -18.69 6.90 -17.48
C ASP A 96 -18.05 6.03 -16.39
N SER A 97 -18.37 4.76 -16.40
CA SER A 97 -17.92 3.77 -15.40
C SER A 97 -16.40 3.61 -15.38
N PHE A 98 -15.71 3.80 -16.51
CA PHE A 98 -14.26 3.65 -16.60
C PHE A 98 -13.54 4.73 -15.80
N TYR A 99 -13.89 6.01 -15.97
CA TYR A 99 -13.25 7.10 -15.21
C TYR A 99 -13.79 7.18 -13.78
N ALA A 100 -15.05 6.80 -13.54
CA ALA A 100 -15.62 6.73 -12.19
C ALA A 100 -14.85 5.72 -11.32
N GLU A 101 -14.57 4.53 -11.84
CA GLU A 101 -13.78 3.51 -11.16
C GLU A 101 -12.37 4.00 -10.85
N ARG A 102 -11.64 4.52 -11.84
CA ARG A 102 -10.28 5.06 -11.69
C ARG A 102 -10.22 6.18 -10.63
N THR A 103 -11.21 7.07 -10.64
CA THR A 103 -11.33 8.16 -9.65
C THR A 103 -11.50 7.61 -8.24
N LEU A 104 -12.41 6.64 -8.06
CA LEU A 104 -12.66 6.00 -6.77
C LEU A 104 -11.46 5.19 -6.28
N TYR A 105 -10.75 4.51 -7.19
CA TYR A 105 -9.51 3.81 -6.87
C TYR A 105 -8.44 4.77 -6.36
N CYS A 106 -8.25 5.90 -7.04
CA CYS A 106 -7.30 6.93 -6.62
C CYS A 106 -7.70 7.55 -5.27
N LYS A 107 -8.99 7.86 -5.07
CA LYS A 107 -9.54 8.35 -3.81
C LYS A 107 -9.31 7.38 -2.67
N ALA A 108 -9.57 6.09 -2.87
CA ALA A 108 -9.35 5.07 -1.86
C ALA A 108 -7.88 4.98 -1.41
N HIS A 109 -6.94 5.08 -2.36
CA HIS A 109 -5.52 5.13 -2.04
C HIS A 109 -5.12 6.37 -1.24
N LEU A 110 -5.69 7.51 -1.59
CA LEU A 110 -5.50 8.76 -0.87
C LEU A 110 -6.04 8.65 0.56
N ASP A 111 -7.28 8.17 0.74
CA ASP A 111 -7.89 7.98 2.06
C ASP A 111 -7.06 7.03 2.93
N ARG A 112 -6.60 5.91 2.36
CA ARG A 112 -5.70 5.00 3.04
C ARG A 112 -4.39 5.67 3.47
N ARG A 113 -3.82 6.52 2.61
CA ARG A 113 -2.57 7.24 2.91
C ARG A 113 -2.78 8.28 4.01
N LEU A 114 -3.97 8.87 4.08
CA LEU A 114 -4.40 9.81 5.12
C LEU A 114 -5.00 9.11 6.35
N ASN A 115 -4.85 7.78 6.46
CA ASN A 115 -5.36 6.94 7.55
C ASN A 115 -6.90 6.92 7.70
N ARG A 116 -7.65 7.36 6.69
CA ARG A 116 -9.12 7.33 6.63
C ARG A 116 -9.61 5.96 6.15
N MET A 117 -9.41 4.92 6.96
CA MET A 117 -9.61 3.52 6.51
C MET A 117 -11.05 3.21 6.14
N SER A 118 -12.05 3.81 6.83
CA SER A 118 -13.48 3.63 6.49
C SER A 118 -13.82 4.23 5.12
N ASP A 119 -13.30 5.42 4.82
CA ASP A 119 -13.53 6.08 3.52
C ASP A 119 -12.83 5.33 2.40
N ALA A 120 -11.61 4.83 2.66
CA ALA A 120 -10.89 3.98 1.72
C ALA A 120 -11.69 2.69 1.41
N MET A 121 -12.26 2.04 2.43
CA MET A 121 -13.12 0.88 2.25
C MET A 121 -14.31 1.21 1.36
N GLN A 122 -15.03 2.29 1.65
CA GLN A 122 -16.20 2.70 0.85
C GLN A 122 -15.82 3.00 -0.61
N SER A 123 -14.71 3.71 -0.82
CA SER A 123 -14.25 4.07 -2.16
C SER A 123 -13.83 2.84 -2.96
N PHE A 124 -13.11 1.87 -2.36
CA PHE A 124 -12.79 0.59 -3.02
C PHE A 124 -14.04 -0.25 -3.30
N LEU A 125 -15.00 -0.32 -2.38
CA LEU A 125 -16.25 -1.05 -2.60
C LEU A 125 -17.08 -0.44 -3.73
N LYS A 126 -17.15 0.90 -3.83
CA LYS A 126 -17.80 1.58 -4.95
C LYS A 126 -17.07 1.31 -6.27
N ALA A 127 -15.73 1.34 -6.28
CA ALA A 127 -14.94 0.97 -7.46
C ALA A 127 -15.22 -0.48 -7.89
N LEU A 128 -15.35 -1.41 -6.95
CA LEU A 128 -15.65 -2.81 -7.22
C LEU A 128 -17.00 -2.98 -7.94
N LEU A 129 -18.00 -2.17 -7.60
CA LEU A 129 -19.32 -2.22 -8.27
C LEU A 129 -19.22 -1.93 -9.78
N PHE A 130 -18.37 -0.98 -10.19
CA PHE A 130 -18.13 -0.68 -11.60
C PHE A 130 -17.36 -1.80 -12.33
N LEU A 131 -16.61 -2.61 -11.57
CA LEU A 131 -15.77 -3.67 -12.13
C LEU A 131 -16.49 -5.02 -12.30
N GLN A 132 -17.61 -5.25 -11.62
CA GLN A 132 -18.30 -6.56 -11.57
C GLN A 132 -18.57 -7.19 -12.94
N ASN A 133 -18.87 -6.37 -13.96
CA ASN A 133 -19.19 -6.82 -15.31
C ASN A 133 -18.23 -6.25 -16.38
N SER A 134 -17.11 -5.70 -15.95
CA SER A 134 -16.17 -5.01 -16.86
C SER A 134 -15.24 -5.95 -17.64
N GLY A 135 -15.06 -7.20 -17.20
CA GLY A 135 -14.03 -8.10 -17.70
C GLY A 135 -12.59 -7.67 -17.37
N ASN A 136 -12.42 -6.58 -16.60
CA ASN A 136 -11.09 -6.07 -16.22
C ASN A 136 -10.54 -6.84 -15.00
N HIS A 137 -10.08 -8.06 -15.23
CA HIS A 137 -9.56 -8.94 -14.19
C HIS A 137 -8.32 -8.38 -13.47
N GLU A 138 -7.49 -7.58 -14.16
CA GLU A 138 -6.36 -6.93 -13.52
C GLU A 138 -6.80 -5.93 -12.46
N GLN A 139 -7.77 -5.09 -12.76
CA GLN A 139 -8.26 -4.11 -11.83
C GLN A 139 -9.10 -4.75 -10.71
N LEU A 140 -9.86 -5.80 -11.02
CA LEU A 140 -10.52 -6.64 -10.02
C LEU A 140 -9.53 -7.22 -9.01
N TYR A 141 -8.40 -7.77 -9.48
CA TYR A 141 -7.31 -8.23 -8.62
C TYR A 141 -6.82 -7.10 -7.71
N ARG A 142 -6.49 -5.95 -8.29
CA ARG A 142 -5.94 -4.80 -7.56
C ARG A 142 -6.89 -4.30 -6.47
N VAL A 143 -8.15 -4.07 -6.82
CA VAL A 143 -9.16 -3.56 -5.86
C VAL A 143 -9.37 -4.56 -4.73
N ASN A 144 -9.53 -5.86 -5.02
CA ASN A 144 -9.72 -6.89 -4.00
C ASN A 144 -8.47 -7.03 -3.10
N THR A 145 -7.26 -6.95 -3.65
CA THR A 145 -6.02 -6.95 -2.85
C THR A 145 -6.03 -5.79 -1.85
N TRP A 146 -6.41 -4.57 -2.28
CA TRP A 146 -6.44 -3.40 -1.40
C TRP A 146 -7.58 -3.43 -0.39
N LEU A 147 -8.75 -3.96 -0.74
CA LEU A 147 -9.81 -4.25 0.23
C LEU A 147 -9.32 -5.19 1.34
N GLY A 148 -8.59 -6.23 0.96
CA GLY A 148 -7.95 -7.13 1.92
C GLY A 148 -6.90 -6.43 2.81
N VAL A 149 -6.16 -5.45 2.29
CA VAL A 149 -5.22 -4.64 3.09
C VAL A 149 -5.96 -3.72 4.05
N VAL A 150 -7.05 -3.09 3.62
CA VAL A 150 -7.88 -2.26 4.50
C VAL A 150 -8.50 -3.09 5.62
N CYS A 151 -9.05 -4.27 5.30
CA CYS A 151 -9.56 -5.22 6.30
C CYS A 151 -8.48 -5.61 7.32
N LEU A 152 -7.24 -5.89 6.87
CA LEU A 152 -6.14 -6.22 7.76
C LEU A 152 -5.83 -5.06 8.73
N ASN A 153 -5.82 -3.82 8.25
CA ASN A 153 -5.57 -2.64 9.08
C ASN A 153 -6.70 -2.35 10.08
N GLN A 154 -7.92 -2.82 9.79
CA GLN A 154 -9.09 -2.74 10.67
C GLN A 154 -9.26 -4.00 11.55
N GLU A 155 -8.28 -4.90 11.54
CA GLU A 155 -8.31 -6.19 12.26
C GLU A 155 -9.47 -7.11 11.84
N GLU A 156 -10.10 -6.85 10.67
CA GLU A 156 -11.13 -7.70 10.09
C GLU A 156 -10.47 -8.80 9.24
N TYR A 157 -9.89 -9.79 9.90
CA TYR A 157 -9.06 -10.82 9.27
C TYR A 157 -9.86 -11.77 8.37
N SER A 158 -11.14 -12.00 8.65
CA SER A 158 -12.05 -12.77 7.79
C SER A 158 -12.27 -12.09 6.44
N GLY A 159 -12.42 -10.75 6.45
CA GLY A 159 -12.48 -9.94 5.23
C GLY A 159 -11.18 -9.98 4.45
N LYS A 160 -10.03 -9.94 5.14
CA LYS A 160 -8.72 -10.16 4.47
C LYS A 160 -8.71 -11.46 3.68
N VAL A 161 -9.14 -12.58 4.28
CA VAL A 161 -9.20 -13.87 3.58
C VAL A 161 -10.19 -13.84 2.41
N ARG A 162 -11.39 -13.28 2.63
CA ARG A 162 -12.45 -13.20 1.61
C ARG A 162 -11.97 -12.43 0.37
N TYR A 163 -11.51 -11.20 0.54
CA TYR A 163 -11.05 -10.39 -0.58
C TYR A 163 -9.79 -10.94 -1.24
N SER A 164 -8.88 -11.56 -0.49
CA SER A 164 -7.72 -12.23 -1.09
C SER A 164 -8.10 -13.44 -1.94
N LYS A 165 -9.17 -14.17 -1.60
CA LYS A 165 -9.73 -15.24 -2.46
C LYS A 165 -10.35 -14.70 -3.74
N GLU A 166 -11.06 -13.57 -3.69
CA GLU A 166 -11.56 -12.89 -4.89
C GLU A 166 -10.41 -12.36 -5.77
N ALA A 167 -9.35 -11.84 -5.15
CA ALA A 167 -8.13 -11.47 -5.88
C ALA A 167 -7.47 -12.68 -6.56
N LEU A 168 -7.41 -13.83 -5.87
CA LEU A 168 -6.89 -15.08 -6.47
C LEU A 168 -7.71 -15.50 -7.68
N LYS A 169 -9.04 -15.45 -7.60
CA LYS A 169 -9.92 -15.75 -8.73
C LYS A 169 -9.63 -14.83 -9.91
N ALA A 170 -9.58 -13.52 -9.68
CA ALA A 170 -9.28 -12.55 -10.74
C ALA A 170 -7.88 -12.77 -11.35
N ALA A 171 -6.88 -13.16 -10.55
CA ALA A 171 -5.54 -13.48 -11.02
C ALA A 171 -5.51 -14.73 -11.91
N LEU A 172 -6.32 -15.75 -11.58
CA LEU A 172 -6.47 -16.97 -12.37
C LEU A 172 -7.18 -16.67 -13.71
N ASP A 173 -8.26 -15.88 -13.68
CA ASP A 173 -8.98 -15.47 -14.88
C ASP A 173 -8.09 -14.62 -15.82
N LEU A 174 -7.17 -13.83 -15.24
CA LEU A 174 -6.17 -13.06 -15.99
C LEU A 174 -5.02 -13.93 -16.54
N GLY A 175 -4.82 -15.14 -15.99
CA GLY A 175 -3.66 -15.98 -16.30
C GLY A 175 -2.32 -15.43 -15.80
N ASN A 176 -2.34 -14.54 -14.80
CA ASN A 176 -1.14 -13.89 -14.27
C ASN A 176 -0.58 -14.63 -13.06
N MET A 177 0.50 -15.39 -13.30
CA MET A 177 1.13 -16.23 -12.25
C MET A 177 1.72 -15.40 -11.11
N PHE A 178 2.23 -14.20 -11.41
CA PHE A 178 2.72 -13.31 -10.36
C PHE A 178 1.58 -12.90 -9.39
N TYR A 179 0.44 -12.49 -9.92
CA TYR A 179 -0.72 -12.11 -9.12
C TYR A 179 -1.33 -13.30 -8.37
N LYS A 180 -1.38 -14.48 -9.01
CA LYS A 180 -1.81 -15.74 -8.37
C LYS A 180 -1.01 -16.01 -7.09
N ASN A 181 0.31 -15.99 -7.20
CA ASN A 181 1.19 -16.32 -6.08
C ASN A 181 1.11 -15.27 -4.95
N MET A 182 0.99 -13.98 -5.31
CA MET A 182 0.78 -12.92 -4.31
C MET A 182 -0.56 -13.08 -3.59
N ALA A 183 -1.63 -13.43 -4.30
CA ALA A 183 -2.93 -13.67 -3.68
C ALA A 183 -2.91 -14.88 -2.73
N LEU A 184 -2.18 -15.96 -3.06
CA LEU A 184 -1.97 -17.10 -2.16
C LEU A 184 -1.25 -16.67 -0.87
N CYS A 185 -0.21 -15.82 -0.97
CA CYS A 185 0.46 -15.24 0.20
C CYS A 185 -0.50 -14.39 1.04
N ASP A 186 -1.35 -13.60 0.40
CA ASP A 186 -2.33 -12.76 1.08
C ASP A 186 -3.39 -13.58 1.82
N ILE A 187 -3.86 -14.69 1.24
CA ILE A 187 -4.77 -15.63 1.90
C ILE A 187 -4.08 -16.26 3.11
N SER A 188 -2.83 -16.70 2.94
CA SER A 188 -2.02 -17.28 4.03
C SER A 188 -1.88 -16.27 5.18
N THR A 189 -1.57 -15.01 4.87
CA THR A 189 -1.48 -13.92 5.87
C THR A 189 -2.81 -13.75 6.63
N GLY A 190 -3.95 -13.77 5.94
CA GLY A 190 -5.26 -13.67 6.58
C GLY A 190 -5.52 -14.82 7.55
N TYR A 191 -5.21 -16.05 7.16
CA TYR A 191 -5.34 -17.22 8.04
C TYR A 191 -4.36 -17.20 9.22
N LEU A 192 -3.14 -16.68 9.02
CA LEU A 192 -2.17 -16.48 10.08
C LEU A 192 -2.74 -15.56 11.19
N PHE A 193 -3.33 -14.42 10.82
CA PHE A 193 -3.96 -13.52 11.79
C PHE A 193 -5.23 -14.07 12.42
N LEU A 194 -5.95 -14.98 11.75
CA LEU A 194 -7.04 -15.77 12.34
C LEU A 194 -6.56 -16.88 13.26
N ASN A 195 -5.25 -17.03 13.44
CA ASN A 195 -4.62 -18.15 14.18
C ASN A 195 -4.99 -19.55 13.64
N GLN A 196 -5.32 -19.63 12.34
CA GLN A 196 -5.60 -20.88 11.62
C GLN A 196 -4.33 -21.35 10.92
N LEU A 197 -3.36 -21.83 11.72
CA LEU A 197 -1.98 -22.05 11.29
C LEU A 197 -1.84 -23.12 10.19
N ASP A 198 -2.67 -24.17 10.20
CA ASP A 198 -2.65 -25.22 9.18
C ASP A 198 -3.08 -24.66 7.81
N SER A 199 -4.15 -23.86 7.79
CA SER A 199 -4.61 -23.18 6.57
C SER A 199 -3.58 -22.16 6.09
N ALA A 200 -2.98 -21.40 7.00
CA ALA A 200 -1.92 -20.45 6.68
C ALA A 200 -0.74 -21.16 6.03
N LEU A 201 -0.29 -22.26 6.61
CA LEU A 201 0.84 -23.06 6.09
C LEU A 201 0.51 -23.66 4.71
N TYR A 202 -0.69 -24.20 4.54
CA TYR A 202 -1.15 -24.74 3.25
C TYR A 202 -1.03 -23.70 2.12
N TYR A 203 -1.58 -22.50 2.32
CA TYR A 203 -1.53 -21.45 1.30
C TYR A 203 -0.11 -20.89 1.10
N ALA A 204 0.71 -20.80 2.15
CA ALA A 204 2.11 -20.38 2.02
C ALA A 204 2.94 -21.39 1.22
N GLN A 205 2.73 -22.68 1.44
CA GLN A 205 3.38 -23.75 0.68
C GLN A 205 2.92 -23.77 -0.77
N ALA A 206 1.61 -23.62 -1.03
CA ALA A 206 1.09 -23.49 -2.38
C ALA A 206 1.71 -22.29 -3.14
N ALA A 207 1.89 -21.14 -2.45
CA ALA A 207 2.57 -19.99 -3.04
C ALA A 207 4.06 -20.30 -3.33
N TYR A 208 4.73 -21.03 -2.44
CA TYR A 208 6.13 -21.41 -2.60
C TYR A 208 6.32 -22.34 -3.82
N GLU A 209 5.53 -23.39 -3.89
CA GLU A 209 5.58 -24.35 -5.00
C GLU A 209 5.26 -23.67 -6.34
N ALA A 210 4.24 -22.82 -6.37
CA ALA A 210 3.88 -22.05 -7.54
C ALA A 210 4.99 -21.06 -7.97
N ALA A 211 5.65 -20.37 -7.03
CA ALA A 211 6.74 -19.46 -7.34
C ALA A 211 7.96 -20.16 -7.98
N LEU A 212 8.21 -21.42 -7.57
CA LEU A 212 9.26 -22.24 -8.16
C LEU A 212 8.86 -22.74 -9.55
N ALA A 213 7.64 -23.26 -9.70
CA ALA A 213 7.13 -23.80 -10.97
C ALA A 213 6.99 -22.70 -12.05
N ASP A 214 6.49 -21.54 -11.66
CA ASP A 214 6.21 -20.41 -12.55
C ASP A 214 7.46 -19.55 -12.84
N SER A 215 8.63 -19.91 -12.28
CA SER A 215 9.91 -19.18 -12.43
C SER A 215 9.80 -17.68 -12.05
N VAL A 216 9.14 -17.38 -10.93
CA VAL A 216 8.99 -16.04 -10.37
C VAL A 216 9.76 -15.88 -9.04
N PRO A 217 11.08 -16.05 -9.02
CA PRO A 217 11.87 -16.10 -7.79
C PRO A 217 11.87 -14.77 -7.01
N GLN A 218 11.54 -13.66 -7.65
CA GLN A 218 11.41 -12.35 -7.01
C GLN A 218 10.34 -12.28 -5.92
N GLN A 219 9.44 -13.27 -5.84
CA GLN A 219 8.41 -13.39 -4.82
C GLN A 219 8.86 -14.17 -3.58
N LEU A 220 9.92 -14.98 -3.70
CA LEU A 220 10.41 -15.81 -2.61
C LEU A 220 10.69 -15.04 -1.31
N PRO A 221 11.22 -13.80 -1.31
CA PRO A 221 11.40 -13.04 -0.08
C PRO A 221 10.10 -12.84 0.72
N PHE A 222 8.98 -12.63 0.03
CA PHE A 222 7.67 -12.47 0.68
C PHE A 222 7.14 -13.79 1.21
N ILE A 223 7.25 -14.84 0.42
CA ILE A 223 6.84 -16.21 0.80
C ILE A 223 7.62 -16.68 2.01
N TYR A 224 8.94 -16.49 2.01
CA TYR A 224 9.78 -16.86 3.16
C TYR A 224 9.46 -16.04 4.42
N THR A 225 9.13 -14.76 4.27
CA THR A 225 8.65 -13.96 5.42
C THR A 225 7.38 -14.57 6.00
N ASN A 226 6.44 -14.95 5.15
CA ASN A 226 5.17 -15.54 5.57
C ASN A 226 5.37 -16.89 6.27
N LEU A 227 6.15 -17.80 5.68
CA LEU A 227 6.53 -19.08 6.30
C LEU A 227 7.23 -18.86 7.64
N GLY A 228 8.16 -17.91 7.72
CA GLY A 228 8.84 -17.55 8.97
C GLY A 228 7.87 -17.10 10.06
N SER A 229 6.88 -16.28 9.72
CA SER A 229 5.85 -15.83 10.65
C SER A 229 4.97 -16.99 11.14
N ILE A 230 4.59 -17.90 10.25
CA ILE A 230 3.79 -19.09 10.59
C ILE A 230 4.57 -20.00 11.56
N TYR A 231 5.81 -20.35 11.25
CA TYR A 231 6.64 -21.18 12.14
C TYR A 231 6.94 -20.49 13.48
N SER A 232 7.07 -19.15 13.50
CA SER A 232 7.18 -18.41 14.75
C SER A 232 5.95 -18.57 15.65
N GLN A 233 4.73 -18.56 15.07
CA GLN A 233 3.48 -18.78 15.81
C GLN A 233 3.25 -20.25 16.19
N GLN A 234 3.74 -21.18 15.40
CA GLN A 234 3.73 -22.61 15.72
C GLN A 234 4.69 -22.99 16.87
N GLY A 235 5.50 -22.04 17.35
CA GLY A 235 6.49 -22.30 18.41
C GLY A 235 7.76 -22.97 17.90
N GLU A 236 8.07 -22.83 16.61
CA GLU A 236 9.27 -23.34 15.95
C GLU A 236 10.26 -22.21 15.57
N PRO A 237 10.82 -21.47 16.55
CA PRO A 237 11.60 -20.26 16.28
C PRO A 237 12.88 -20.51 15.48
N ALA A 238 13.45 -21.70 15.55
CA ALA A 238 14.64 -22.06 14.76
C ALA A 238 14.31 -22.15 13.25
N LYS A 239 13.18 -22.80 12.90
CA LYS A 239 12.71 -22.83 11.51
C LYS A 239 12.29 -21.45 11.04
N ALA A 240 11.60 -20.69 11.88
CA ALA A 240 11.23 -19.32 11.59
C ALA A 240 12.46 -18.48 11.22
N LEU A 241 13.54 -18.59 12.02
CA LEU A 241 14.78 -17.87 11.80
C LEU A 241 15.45 -18.24 10.46
N ASP A 242 15.43 -19.53 10.07
CA ASP A 242 15.95 -19.98 8.78
C ASP A 242 15.19 -19.31 7.62
N TYR A 243 13.85 -19.30 7.64
CA TYR A 243 13.05 -18.64 6.60
C TYR A 243 13.23 -17.13 6.58
N ILE A 244 13.33 -16.47 7.73
CA ILE A 244 13.61 -15.03 7.81
C ILE A 244 15.00 -14.70 7.23
N ASN A 245 16.03 -15.53 7.50
CA ASN A 245 17.34 -15.36 6.91
C ASN A 245 17.32 -15.53 5.38
N LYS A 246 16.60 -16.54 4.86
CA LYS A 246 16.40 -16.72 3.41
C LYS A 246 15.68 -15.50 2.79
N SER A 247 14.69 -14.96 3.47
CA SER A 247 14.00 -13.76 3.02
C SER A 247 14.95 -12.56 2.91
N ILE A 248 15.77 -12.32 3.93
CA ILE A 248 16.73 -11.19 3.95
C ILE A 248 17.78 -11.37 2.86
N ALA A 249 18.33 -12.58 2.68
CA ALA A 249 19.38 -12.87 1.72
C ALA A 249 18.99 -12.58 0.26
N LEU A 250 17.68 -12.71 -0.06
CA LEU A 250 17.16 -12.44 -1.40
C LEU A 250 16.70 -11.00 -1.61
N ARG A 251 16.71 -10.15 -0.57
CA ARG A 251 16.29 -8.76 -0.70
C ARG A 251 17.43 -7.87 -1.19
N PRO A 252 17.12 -6.90 -2.07
CA PRO A 252 18.10 -5.88 -2.43
C PRO A 252 18.53 -5.08 -1.21
N ALA A 253 19.83 -4.74 -1.11
CA ALA A 253 20.37 -3.97 0.02
C ALA A 253 19.69 -2.59 0.21
N LYS A 254 19.12 -2.02 -0.85
CA LYS A 254 18.34 -0.77 -0.80
C LYS A 254 16.96 -0.89 -0.13
N ASP A 255 16.47 -2.11 0.09
CA ASP A 255 15.18 -2.38 0.76
C ASP A 255 15.34 -2.31 2.30
N THR A 256 15.99 -1.24 2.77
CA THR A 256 16.41 -1.08 4.17
C THR A 256 15.25 -1.13 5.15
N VAL A 257 14.11 -0.51 4.84
CA VAL A 257 12.93 -0.48 5.71
C VAL A 257 12.41 -1.89 5.99
N ARG A 258 12.26 -2.71 4.95
CA ARG A 258 11.81 -4.10 5.12
C ARG A 258 12.84 -4.98 5.80
N ILE A 259 14.14 -4.78 5.50
CA ILE A 259 15.22 -5.50 6.19
C ILE A 259 15.23 -5.17 7.67
N LEU A 260 15.04 -3.91 8.06
CA LEU A 260 14.95 -3.50 9.46
C LEU A 260 13.71 -4.09 10.17
N SER A 261 12.56 -4.14 9.48
CA SER A 261 11.37 -4.84 10.00
C SER A 261 11.65 -6.33 10.26
N LEU A 262 12.35 -7.02 9.35
CA LEU A 262 12.76 -8.42 9.54
C LEU A 262 13.80 -8.59 10.66
N TYR A 263 14.63 -7.60 10.93
CA TYR A 263 15.48 -7.60 12.13
C TYR A 263 14.67 -7.51 13.42
N GLY A 264 13.51 -6.82 13.41
CA GLY A 264 12.55 -6.86 14.52
C GLY A 264 12.00 -8.27 14.76
N VAL A 265 11.70 -9.01 13.70
CA VAL A 265 11.30 -10.43 13.81
C VAL A 265 12.46 -11.28 14.35
N LYS A 266 13.69 -11.06 13.91
CA LYS A 266 14.87 -11.77 14.43
C LYS A 266 15.13 -11.48 15.90
N LEU A 267 14.97 -10.23 16.34
CA LEU A 267 15.01 -9.86 17.76
C LEU A 267 14.07 -10.73 18.59
N GLU A 268 12.81 -10.83 18.18
CA GLU A 268 11.80 -11.65 18.85
C GLU A 268 12.20 -13.15 18.87
N LEU A 269 12.60 -13.68 17.71
CA LEU A 269 12.97 -15.08 17.57
C LEU A 269 14.20 -15.45 18.42
N PHE A 270 15.24 -14.62 18.46
CA PHE A 270 16.39 -14.84 19.33
C PHE A 270 16.01 -14.76 20.82
N GLY A 271 15.08 -13.89 21.18
CA GLY A 271 14.51 -13.83 22.52
C GLY A 271 13.74 -15.13 22.91
N LYS A 272 12.99 -15.69 21.96
CA LYS A 272 12.33 -17.02 22.14
C LYS A 272 13.34 -18.15 22.32
N LEU A 273 14.45 -18.11 21.58
CA LEU A 273 15.54 -19.10 21.65
C LEU A 273 16.45 -18.94 22.88
N GLY A 274 16.29 -17.87 23.68
CA GLY A 274 17.18 -17.57 24.81
C GLY A 274 18.57 -17.04 24.41
N GLN A 275 18.73 -16.65 23.13
CA GLN A 275 19.98 -16.08 22.59
C GLN A 275 19.98 -14.56 22.75
N TYR A 276 20.09 -14.09 23.99
CA TYR A 276 19.84 -12.71 24.35
C TYR A 276 20.84 -11.72 23.79
N ASP A 277 22.11 -12.10 23.62
CA ASP A 277 23.12 -11.25 22.98
C ASP A 277 22.80 -10.97 21.51
N SER A 278 22.35 -12.00 20.80
CA SER A 278 21.88 -11.88 19.42
C SER A 278 20.61 -11.02 19.35
N ALA A 279 19.69 -11.21 20.29
CA ALA A 279 18.49 -10.38 20.37
C ALA A 279 18.85 -8.90 20.57
N TYR A 280 19.75 -8.59 21.49
CA TYR A 280 20.22 -7.22 21.74
C TYR A 280 20.93 -6.62 20.51
N HIS A 281 21.74 -7.40 19.80
CA HIS A 281 22.37 -6.95 18.56
C HIS A 281 21.33 -6.50 17.51
N TYR A 282 20.25 -7.27 17.33
CA TYR A 282 19.19 -6.88 16.39
C TYR A 282 18.34 -5.73 16.92
N PHE A 283 18.13 -5.63 18.23
CA PHE A 283 17.50 -4.48 18.85
C PHE A 283 18.21 -3.17 18.46
N GLN A 284 19.52 -3.13 18.61
CA GLN A 284 20.32 -1.95 18.24
C GLN A 284 20.17 -1.54 16.77
N LYS A 285 19.96 -2.52 15.87
CA LYS A 285 19.70 -2.22 14.45
C LYS A 285 18.31 -1.66 14.22
N VAL A 286 17.30 -2.21 14.89
CA VAL A 286 15.89 -1.82 14.68
C VAL A 286 15.60 -0.42 15.21
N ILE A 287 16.21 0.00 16.31
CA ILE A 287 15.98 1.35 16.88
C ILE A 287 16.44 2.49 15.96
N SER A 288 17.23 2.21 14.92
CA SER A 288 17.58 3.16 13.86
C SER A 288 16.55 3.20 12.71
N SER A 289 15.45 2.43 12.80
CA SER A 289 14.42 2.40 11.77
C SER A 289 13.69 3.73 11.67
N PRO A 290 13.38 4.22 10.46
CA PRO A 290 12.50 5.37 10.28
C PRO A 290 11.02 5.08 10.61
N GLU A 291 10.66 3.81 10.83
CA GLU A 291 9.30 3.37 11.13
C GLU A 291 9.05 3.35 12.64
N PRO A 292 8.30 4.31 13.23
CA PRO A 292 8.12 4.41 14.68
C PRO A 292 7.47 3.17 15.30
N SER A 293 6.56 2.50 14.58
CA SER A 293 5.93 1.25 15.04
C SER A 293 6.95 0.13 15.22
N SER A 294 7.86 -0.05 14.25
CA SER A 294 8.92 -1.06 14.36
C SER A 294 9.85 -0.78 15.55
N VAL A 295 10.13 0.49 15.83
CA VAL A 295 10.95 0.89 16.99
C VAL A 295 10.20 0.62 18.30
N ALA A 296 8.91 0.94 18.37
CA ALA A 296 8.08 0.66 19.56
C ALA A 296 8.04 -0.85 19.84
N ASP A 297 7.80 -1.67 18.81
CA ASP A 297 7.78 -3.13 18.95
C ASP A 297 9.12 -3.69 19.42
N ALA A 298 10.24 -3.12 18.95
CA ALA A 298 11.58 -3.51 19.39
C ALA A 298 11.79 -3.25 20.88
N TYR A 299 11.37 -2.10 21.39
CA TYR A 299 11.42 -1.78 22.83
C TYR A 299 10.54 -2.73 23.65
N ASN A 300 9.32 -3.02 23.21
CA ASN A 300 8.42 -3.98 23.84
C ASN A 300 9.03 -5.39 23.91
N ASN A 301 9.61 -5.86 22.81
CA ASN A 301 10.26 -7.16 22.75
C ASN A 301 11.49 -7.22 23.68
N MET A 302 12.30 -6.16 23.73
CA MET A 302 13.44 -6.09 24.65
C MET A 302 12.99 -6.08 26.11
N ALA A 303 11.92 -5.36 26.45
CA ALA A 303 11.33 -5.37 27.80
C ALA A 303 10.91 -6.79 28.21
N LYS A 304 10.23 -7.53 27.32
CA LYS A 304 9.84 -8.93 27.55
C LYS A 304 11.05 -9.84 27.75
N ILE A 305 12.13 -9.63 26.98
CA ILE A 305 13.37 -10.40 27.11
C ILE A 305 14.03 -10.12 28.47
N TYR A 306 14.20 -8.87 28.87
CA TYR A 306 14.77 -8.53 30.19
C TYR A 306 13.91 -9.04 31.34
N HIS A 307 12.59 -8.99 31.21
CA HIS A 307 11.68 -9.58 32.21
C HIS A 307 11.90 -11.10 32.32
N LYS A 308 12.01 -11.81 31.20
CA LYS A 308 12.29 -13.26 31.17
C LYS A 308 13.66 -13.58 31.78
N MET A 309 14.64 -12.69 31.69
CA MET A 309 15.96 -12.81 32.33
C MET A 309 15.95 -12.49 33.83
N GLY A 310 14.82 -12.09 34.41
CA GLY A 310 14.74 -11.61 35.80
C GLY A 310 15.35 -10.20 36.00
N ARG A 311 15.63 -9.46 34.95
CA ARG A 311 16.29 -8.15 34.95
C ARG A 311 15.23 -7.03 34.88
N ALA A 312 14.42 -6.91 35.94
CA ALA A 312 13.30 -5.95 36.00
C ALA A 312 13.77 -4.48 35.88
N SER A 313 14.94 -4.15 36.43
CA SER A 313 15.53 -2.80 36.32
C SER A 313 15.83 -2.38 34.88
N ASP A 314 16.19 -3.34 34.03
CA ASP A 314 16.47 -3.09 32.62
C ASP A 314 15.22 -3.16 31.75
N ALA A 315 14.22 -3.95 32.16
CA ALA A 315 12.92 -4.06 31.46
C ALA A 315 12.11 -2.76 31.57
N TYR A 316 12.15 -2.10 32.72
CA TYR A 316 11.34 -0.90 33.00
C TYR A 316 11.61 0.25 32.02
N PRO A 317 12.83 0.72 31.76
CA PRO A 317 13.10 1.79 30.80
C PRO A 317 12.72 1.42 29.37
N MET A 318 12.80 0.14 28.99
CA MET A 318 12.35 -0.34 27.68
C MET A 318 10.82 -0.21 27.56
N LEU A 319 10.09 -0.63 28.58
CA LEU A 319 8.62 -0.52 28.62
C LEU A 319 8.17 0.94 28.62
N GLN A 320 8.86 1.82 29.35
CA GLN A 320 8.60 3.26 29.36
C GLN A 320 8.72 3.84 27.95
N ARG A 321 9.80 3.50 27.24
CA ARG A 321 10.05 3.99 25.88
C ARG A 321 9.02 3.44 24.87
N PHE A 322 8.59 2.18 25.04
CA PHE A 322 7.49 1.61 24.26
C PHE A 322 6.20 2.40 24.45
N ILE A 323 5.82 2.73 25.71
CA ILE A 323 4.61 3.49 26.02
C ILE A 323 4.67 4.88 25.38
N GLU A 324 5.77 5.61 25.55
CA GLU A 324 5.95 6.95 24.96
C GLU A 324 5.79 6.94 23.44
N LEU A 325 6.40 5.96 22.75
CA LEU A 325 6.29 5.82 21.29
C LEU A 325 4.87 5.44 20.87
N SER A 326 4.24 4.52 21.60
CA SER A 326 2.87 4.08 21.32
C SER A 326 1.85 5.19 21.50
N ASP A 327 2.01 6.01 22.55
CA ASP A 327 1.16 7.19 22.80
C ASP A 327 1.36 8.25 21.70
N THR A 328 2.60 8.44 21.25
CA THR A 328 2.89 9.33 20.12
C THR A 328 2.22 8.85 18.85
N ILE A 329 2.36 7.56 18.51
CA ILE A 329 1.72 6.94 17.34
C ILE A 329 0.20 7.07 17.42
N ARG A 330 -0.38 6.79 18.61
CA ARG A 330 -1.81 6.94 18.87
C ARG A 330 -2.26 8.40 18.74
N LYS A 331 -1.52 9.35 19.31
CA LYS A 331 -1.81 10.78 19.23
C LYS A 331 -1.80 11.29 17.78
N TYR A 332 -0.84 10.87 16.97
CA TYR A 332 -0.85 11.18 15.53
C TYR A 332 -2.08 10.59 14.84
N ARG A 333 -2.43 9.35 15.15
CA ARG A 333 -3.63 8.69 14.58
C ARG A 333 -4.92 9.43 14.95
N TYR A 334 -5.10 9.82 16.23
CA TYR A 334 -6.26 10.60 16.68
C TYR A 334 -6.28 12.03 16.14
N THR A 335 -5.12 12.66 15.95
CA THR A 335 -5.05 14.00 15.35
C THR A 335 -5.45 13.95 13.88
N GLU A 336 -5.02 12.93 13.15
CA GLU A 336 -5.42 12.71 11.74
C GLU A 336 -6.92 12.39 11.62
N GLU A 337 -7.49 11.59 12.52
CA GLU A 337 -8.93 11.33 12.59
C GLU A 337 -9.73 12.60 12.93
N ALA A 338 -9.25 13.44 13.84
CA ALA A 338 -9.88 14.71 14.18
C ALA A 338 -9.83 15.70 13.04
N ILE A 339 -8.71 15.79 12.32
CA ILE A 339 -8.57 16.62 11.10
C ILE A 339 -9.50 16.09 10.00
N ALA A 340 -9.56 14.77 9.80
CA ALA A 340 -10.44 14.15 8.81
C ALA A 340 -11.93 14.39 9.13
N LEU A 341 -12.33 14.31 10.41
CA LEU A 341 -13.67 14.65 10.88
C LEU A 341 -14.00 16.13 10.67
N GLN A 342 -13.06 17.02 10.93
CA GLN A 342 -13.23 18.46 10.75
C GLN A 342 -13.35 18.86 9.29
N GLU A 343 -12.59 18.20 8.40
CA GLU A 343 -12.72 18.38 6.94
C GLU A 343 -14.04 17.80 6.41
N LEU A 344 -14.48 16.63 6.91
CA LEU A 344 -15.78 16.06 6.57
C LEU A 344 -16.94 17.00 6.94
N TYR A 345 -16.91 17.54 8.17
CA TYR A 345 -17.90 18.52 8.65
C TYR A 345 -17.91 19.79 7.78
N LYS A 346 -16.74 20.29 7.41
CA LYS A 346 -16.59 21.44 6.54
C LYS A 346 -17.12 21.16 5.12
N HIS A 347 -16.94 19.93 4.63
CA HIS A 347 -17.44 19.50 3.33
C HIS A 347 -18.97 19.33 3.34
N GLU A 348 -19.54 18.82 4.43
CA GLU A 348 -21.00 18.74 4.61
C GLU A 348 -21.62 20.13 4.71
N GLN A 349 -21.02 21.08 5.44
CA GLN A 349 -21.48 22.46 5.49
C GLN A 349 -21.45 23.13 4.09
N LEU A 350 -20.36 22.98 3.34
CA LEU A 350 -20.25 23.51 1.98
C LEU A 350 -21.25 22.85 1.01
N SER A 351 -21.59 21.59 1.20
CA SER A 351 -22.63 20.91 0.38
C SER A 351 -24.03 21.40 0.71
N VAL A 352 -24.30 21.73 1.96
CA VAL A 352 -25.58 22.32 2.39
C VAL A 352 -25.71 23.74 1.89
N GLU A 353 -24.66 24.58 1.98
CA GLU A 353 -24.68 25.94 1.44
C GLU A 353 -24.87 25.98 -0.08
N ASN A 354 -24.27 25.02 -0.83
CA ASN A 354 -24.45 24.91 -2.29
C ASN A 354 -25.83 24.37 -2.72
N LEU A 355 -26.66 23.84 -1.80
CA LEU A 355 -28.04 23.46 -2.07
C LEU A 355 -29.02 24.63 -1.92
N TYR A 356 -28.59 25.75 -1.34
CA TYR A 356 -29.42 26.96 -1.16
C TYR A 356 -29.11 28.09 -2.17
N TRP A 357 -28.18 27.85 -3.14
CA TRP A 357 -27.89 28.73 -4.28
C TRP A 357 -28.02 27.95 -5.60
#